data_32d55b4a1e1a74573ced7bae0bc41220
#
_entry.id   32d55b4a1e1a74573ced7bae0bc41220
#
_cell.length_a   1.000
_cell.length_b   1.000
_cell.length_c   1.000
_cell.angle_alpha   90.00
_cell.angle_beta   90.00
_cell.angle_gamma   90.00
#
_symmetry.space_group_name_H-M   'P 1'
#
loop_
_entity.id
_entity.type
_entity.pdbx_description
1 polymer ?
#
loop_
_entity_poly.entity_id
_entity_poly.type
_entity_poly.pdbx_seq_one_letter_code
_entity_poly.pdbx_strand_id
1 'polypeptide(L)'
;NDRLTNCPDVPVISELGNGYAQDLNVNAWAGLAVPKDTPDEIYDYLVNLCTEASNDPDFLAELNATGSVASAINGADAQAFLDNDAAFYAEMLKDAE
;
A
#
# COMPACT_ATOMS: atom_id res chain seq x y z
N ASN A 1 5.35 -8.67 3.10
CA ASN A 1 6.40 -8.26 4.03
C ASN A 1 7.78 -8.67 3.51
N ASP A 2 8.22 -7.99 2.45
CA ASP A 2 9.51 -8.27 1.84
C ASP A 2 10.50 -7.15 2.21
N ARG A 3 11.79 -7.47 2.23
CA ARG A 3 12.83 -6.46 2.45
C ARG A 3 12.81 -5.41 1.35
N LEU A 4 13.09 -4.17 1.71
CA LEU A 4 13.19 -3.08 0.73
C LEU A 4 14.35 -3.34 -0.24
N THR A 5 14.11 -3.14 -1.53
CA THR A 5 15.09 -3.39 -2.60
C THR A 5 16.35 -2.52 -2.45
N ASN A 6 16.19 -1.32 -1.93
CA ASN A 6 17.30 -0.38 -1.67
C ASN A 6 17.99 -0.58 -0.31
N CYS A 7 17.45 -1.46 0.55
CA CYS A 7 18.02 -1.80 1.87
C CYS A 7 17.95 -3.31 2.11
N PRO A 8 18.56 -4.16 1.27
CA PRO A 8 18.39 -5.62 1.34
C PRO A 8 18.96 -6.25 2.61
N ASP A 9 19.91 -5.58 3.26
CA ASP A 9 20.54 -6.03 4.49
C ASP A 9 19.72 -5.71 5.75
N VAL A 10 18.67 -4.91 5.63
CA VAL A 10 17.79 -4.56 6.75
C VAL A 10 16.68 -5.61 6.84
N PRO A 11 16.60 -6.37 7.95
CA PRO A 11 15.57 -7.38 8.11
C PRO A 11 14.19 -6.73 8.30
N VAL A 12 13.14 -7.40 7.81
CA VAL A 12 11.77 -7.04 8.16
C VAL A 12 11.45 -7.48 9.58
N ILE A 13 10.48 -6.82 10.20
CA ILE A 13 10.16 -7.04 11.62
C ILE A 13 9.80 -8.50 11.93
N SER A 14 9.17 -9.20 10.99
CA SER A 14 8.83 -10.62 11.11
C SER A 14 10.04 -11.55 11.16
N GLU A 15 11.21 -11.13 10.67
CA GLU A 15 12.45 -11.91 10.70
C GLU A 15 13.17 -11.82 12.06
N LEU A 16 12.82 -10.87 12.91
CA LEU A 16 13.53 -10.61 14.17
C LEU A 16 13.27 -11.68 15.26
N GLY A 17 12.30 -12.57 15.06
CA GLY A 17 12.14 -13.82 15.83
C GLY A 17 11.89 -13.68 17.35
N ASN A 18 11.62 -12.48 17.85
CA ASN A 18 11.50 -12.19 19.27
C ASN A 18 10.07 -12.29 19.83
N GLY A 19 9.12 -12.74 19.03
CA GLY A 19 7.71 -12.87 19.41
C GLY A 19 6.94 -11.54 19.55
N TYR A 20 7.64 -10.42 19.52
CA TYR A 20 7.04 -9.09 19.55
C TYR A 20 6.82 -8.61 18.12
N ALA A 21 5.62 -8.19 17.81
CA ALA A 21 5.28 -7.56 16.53
C ALA A 21 5.46 -8.46 15.26
N GLN A 22 5.47 -9.79 15.40
CA GLN A 22 5.52 -10.69 14.23
C GLN A 22 4.31 -10.52 13.32
N ASP A 23 3.15 -10.21 13.91
CA ASP A 23 1.90 -9.97 13.20
C ASP A 23 1.67 -8.47 12.90
N LEU A 24 2.62 -7.61 13.26
CA LEU A 24 2.52 -6.18 13.04
C LEU A 24 2.82 -5.86 11.57
N ASN A 25 1.79 -5.47 10.85
CA ASN A 25 1.89 -5.04 9.45
C ASN A 25 1.37 -3.60 9.31
N VAL A 26 2.14 -2.66 9.83
CA VAL A 26 1.82 -1.23 9.74
C VAL A 26 2.57 -0.62 8.57
N ASN A 27 1.85 -0.17 7.57
CA ASN A 27 2.40 0.47 6.39
C ASN A 27 1.79 1.86 6.20
N ALA A 28 2.62 2.82 5.86
CA ALA A 28 2.14 4.07 5.30
C ALA A 28 1.85 3.86 3.80
N TRP A 29 0.69 4.29 3.37
CA TRP A 29 0.29 4.20 1.97
C TRP A 29 -0.31 5.52 1.50
N ALA A 30 -0.28 5.73 0.20
CA ALA A 30 -0.94 6.84 -0.46
C ALA A 30 -1.69 6.33 -1.68
N GLY A 31 -2.80 6.95 -2.00
CA GLY A 31 -3.62 6.57 -3.14
C GLY A 31 -4.35 7.76 -3.73
N LEU A 32 -4.89 7.57 -4.92
CA LEU A 32 -5.78 8.50 -5.58
C LEU A 32 -7.24 8.06 -5.36
N ALA A 33 -8.09 9.02 -5.04
CA ALA A 33 -9.51 8.78 -4.90
C ALA A 33 -10.30 9.73 -5.81
N VAL A 34 -11.44 9.27 -6.25
CA VAL A 34 -12.40 10.06 -7.04
C VAL A 34 -13.73 10.12 -6.31
N PRO A 35 -14.56 11.14 -6.55
CA PRO A 35 -15.92 11.20 -6.04
C PRO A 35 -16.73 9.96 -6.42
N LYS A 36 -17.64 9.53 -5.53
CA LYS A 36 -18.47 8.34 -5.75
C LYS A 36 -19.31 8.40 -7.03
N ASP A 37 -19.71 9.60 -7.42
CA ASP A 37 -20.56 9.84 -8.61
C ASP A 37 -19.73 10.10 -9.88
N THR A 38 -18.43 9.75 -9.88
CA THR A 38 -17.61 9.84 -11.09
C THR A 38 -18.13 8.86 -12.14
N PRO A 39 -18.38 9.32 -13.38
CA PRO A 39 -18.83 8.44 -14.46
C PRO A 39 -17.85 7.28 -14.68
N ASP A 40 -18.38 6.09 -14.95
CA ASP A 40 -17.60 4.86 -15.13
C ASP A 40 -16.48 5.00 -16.18
N GLU A 41 -16.78 5.68 -17.31
CA GLU A 41 -15.80 5.93 -18.37
C GLU A 41 -14.59 6.73 -17.88
N ILE A 42 -14.82 7.72 -17.02
CA ILE A 42 -13.73 8.54 -16.43
C ILE A 42 -12.97 7.71 -15.38
N TYR A 43 -13.70 6.97 -14.59
CA TYR A 43 -13.11 6.08 -13.59
C TYR A 43 -12.17 5.04 -14.24
N ASP A 44 -12.67 4.33 -15.26
CA ASP A 44 -11.90 3.32 -15.99
C ASP A 44 -10.66 3.91 -16.67
N TYR A 45 -10.79 5.11 -17.25
CA TYR A 45 -9.66 5.84 -17.82
C TYR A 45 -8.59 6.12 -16.77
N LEU A 46 -8.97 6.61 -15.60
CA LEU A 46 -8.04 6.92 -14.51
C LEU A 46 -7.38 5.66 -13.93
N VAL A 47 -8.14 4.56 -13.80
CA VAL A 47 -7.59 3.26 -13.37
C VAL A 47 -6.52 2.78 -14.34
N ASN A 48 -6.78 2.86 -15.65
CA ASN A 48 -5.81 2.46 -16.67
C ASN A 48 -4.55 3.35 -16.61
N LEU A 49 -4.73 4.67 -16.51
CA LEU A 49 -3.63 5.61 -16.41
C LEU A 49 -2.76 5.35 -15.16
N CYS A 50 -3.38 5.12 -14.00
CA CYS A 50 -2.66 4.79 -12.77
C CYS A 50 -1.92 3.46 -12.90
N THR A 51 -2.52 2.47 -13.57
CA THR A 51 -1.89 1.17 -13.82
C THR A 51 -0.66 1.31 -14.73
N GLU A 52 -0.77 2.08 -15.80
CA GLU A 52 0.36 2.37 -16.69
C GLU A 52 1.50 3.10 -15.93
N ALA A 53 1.16 4.16 -15.19
CA ALA A 53 2.13 4.89 -14.39
C ALA A 53 2.82 4.01 -13.35
N SER A 54 2.09 3.11 -12.70
CA SER A 54 2.64 2.18 -11.69
C SER A 54 3.59 1.13 -12.29
N ASN A 55 3.62 0.97 -13.61
CA ASN A 55 4.52 0.07 -14.32
C ASN A 55 5.62 0.83 -15.11
N ASP A 56 5.59 2.15 -15.08
CA ASP A 56 6.61 2.98 -15.76
C ASP A 56 7.97 2.86 -15.05
N PRO A 57 9.04 2.49 -15.75
CA PRO A 57 10.34 2.25 -15.14
C PRO A 57 10.97 3.50 -14.52
N ASP A 58 10.74 4.68 -15.09
CA ASP A 58 11.29 5.94 -14.58
C ASP A 58 10.55 6.33 -13.29
N PHE A 59 9.23 6.20 -13.28
CA PHE A 59 8.42 6.40 -12.07
C PHE A 59 8.84 5.44 -10.94
N LEU A 60 9.02 4.16 -11.27
CA LEU A 60 9.46 3.15 -10.30
C LEU A 60 10.85 3.44 -9.74
N ALA A 61 11.77 3.92 -10.57
CA ALA A 61 13.11 4.30 -10.12
C ALA A 61 13.07 5.48 -9.14
N GLU A 62 12.31 6.53 -9.45
CA GLU A 62 12.13 7.69 -8.57
C GLU A 62 11.45 7.29 -7.25
N LEU A 63 10.40 6.49 -7.32
CA LEU A 63 9.66 6.04 -6.15
C LEU A 63 10.55 5.21 -5.21
N ASN A 64 11.29 4.24 -5.77
CA ASN A 64 12.22 3.41 -5.01
C ASN A 64 13.35 4.23 -4.36
N ALA A 65 13.79 5.31 -4.99
CA ALA A 65 14.79 6.21 -4.40
C ALA A 65 14.29 6.90 -3.13
N THR A 66 12.98 7.04 -2.96
CA THR A 66 12.37 7.56 -1.71
C THR A 66 12.16 6.49 -0.63
N GLY A 67 12.45 5.22 -0.92
CA GLY A 67 12.16 4.09 -0.04
C GLY A 67 10.72 3.59 -0.12
N SER A 68 9.95 4.07 -1.10
CA SER A 68 8.57 3.65 -1.33
C SER A 68 8.50 2.56 -2.40
N VAL A 69 7.44 1.76 -2.36
CA VAL A 69 7.18 0.69 -3.33
C VAL A 69 5.85 0.96 -4.02
N ALA A 70 5.83 0.88 -5.35
CA ALA A 70 4.59 0.98 -6.09
C ALA A 70 3.70 -0.25 -5.83
N SER A 71 2.41 0.02 -5.65
CA SER A 71 1.38 -1.01 -5.56
C SER A 71 0.28 -0.66 -6.56
N ALA A 72 0.12 -1.47 -7.59
CA ALA A 72 -0.90 -1.26 -8.61
C ALA A 72 -2.27 -1.84 -8.18
N ILE A 73 -2.69 -1.56 -6.95
CA ILE A 73 -3.98 -2.00 -6.43
C ILE A 73 -5.04 -0.99 -6.83
N ASN A 74 -6.08 -1.42 -7.53
CA ASN A 74 -7.13 -0.55 -8.07
C ASN A 74 -8.53 -1.15 -7.81
N GLY A 75 -9.55 -0.31 -7.92
CA GLY A 75 -10.95 -0.73 -7.93
C GLY A 75 -11.36 -1.48 -6.66
N ALA A 76 -11.96 -2.65 -6.85
CA ALA A 76 -12.46 -3.48 -5.75
C ALA A 76 -11.35 -3.95 -4.81
N ASP A 77 -10.16 -4.22 -5.33
CA ASP A 77 -9.01 -4.64 -4.53
C ASP A 77 -8.51 -3.49 -3.65
N ALA A 78 -8.52 -2.25 -4.15
CA ALA A 78 -8.21 -1.06 -3.37
C ALA A 78 -9.23 -0.83 -2.25
N GLN A 79 -10.52 -1.02 -2.53
CA GLN A 79 -11.56 -0.90 -1.51
C GLN A 79 -11.39 -1.99 -0.44
N ALA A 80 -11.14 -3.24 -0.84
CA ALA A 80 -10.91 -4.34 0.09
C ALA A 80 -9.65 -4.09 0.96
N PHE A 81 -8.60 -3.52 0.39
CA PHE A 81 -7.41 -3.10 1.14
C PHE A 81 -7.78 -2.06 2.21
N LEU A 82 -8.52 -1.01 1.84
CA LEU A 82 -8.95 0.03 2.77
C LEU A 82 -9.82 -0.52 3.91
N ASP A 83 -10.76 -1.39 3.60
CA ASP A 83 -11.67 -1.99 4.58
C ASP A 83 -10.89 -2.87 5.57
N ASN A 84 -9.93 -3.65 5.10
CA ASN A 84 -9.07 -4.49 5.93
C ASN A 84 -8.14 -3.64 6.81
N ASP A 85 -7.54 -2.60 6.26
CA ASP A 85 -6.66 -1.68 6.98
C ASP A 85 -7.40 -0.94 8.08
N ALA A 86 -8.60 -0.44 7.77
CA ALA A 86 -9.48 0.19 8.76
C ALA A 86 -9.87 -0.77 9.89
N ALA A 87 -10.20 -2.02 9.57
CA ALA A 87 -10.54 -3.03 10.57
C ALA A 87 -9.33 -3.39 11.46
N PHE A 88 -8.15 -3.50 10.87
CA PHE A 88 -6.90 -3.76 11.58
C PHE A 88 -6.60 -2.65 12.60
N TYR A 89 -6.65 -1.38 12.18
CA TYR A 89 -6.42 -0.26 13.10
C TYR A 89 -7.53 -0.13 14.15
N ALA A 90 -8.78 -0.40 13.81
CA ALA A 90 -9.87 -0.39 14.78
C ALA A 90 -9.66 -1.43 15.89
N GLU A 91 -9.13 -2.61 15.56
CA GLU A 91 -8.79 -3.63 16.55
C GLU A 91 -7.60 -3.21 17.42
N MET A 92 -6.53 -2.70 16.81
CA MET A 92 -5.35 -2.23 17.55
C MET A 92 -5.66 -1.11 18.55
N LEU A 93 -6.60 -0.23 18.21
CA LEU A 93 -6.94 0.94 19.02
C LEU A 93 -7.93 0.62 20.14
N LYS A 94 -8.53 -0.56 20.16
CA LYS A 94 -9.48 -0.94 21.24
C LYS A 94 -8.85 -0.93 22.64
N ASP A 95 -7.58 -1.26 22.72
CA ASP A 95 -6.84 -1.37 23.98
C ASP A 95 -5.96 -0.14 24.25
N ALA A 96 -6.13 0.94 23.45
CA ALA A 96 -5.32 2.15 23.53
C ALA A 96 -5.92 3.25 24.44
N GLU A 97 -6.98 2.96 25.21
CA GLU A 97 -7.60 3.87 26.20
C GLU A 97 -6.97 3.77 27.60
#